data_68b9920da055e34aacf31f57bc30774d
#
_entry.id   68b9920da055e34aacf31f57bc30774d
#
_cell.length_a   1.000
_cell.length_b   1.000
_cell.length_c   1.000
_cell.angle_alpha   90.00
_cell.angle_beta   90.00
_cell.angle_gamma   90.00
#
_symmetry.space_group_name_H-M   'P 1'
#
loop_
_entity.id
_entity.type
_entity.pdbx_description
1 polymer ?
#
loop_
_entity_poly.entity_id
_entity_poly.type
_entity_poly.pdbx_seq_one_letter_code
_entity_poly.pdbx_strand_id
1 'polypeptide(L)'
;MSDIIEHHAPSMLKPWANNARTHSKKQLGQIADSIELFGFTNPVLIDKDNTILAGHGRVEAAKLLKMDTVPCLRQDQMTDDQKRAYVLADN
;
A
#
# COMPACT_ATOMS: atom_id res chain seq x y z
N MET A 1 19.44 -5.77 -1.89
CA MET A 1 18.07 -5.48 -1.42
C MET A 1 18.09 -4.13 -0.72
N SER A 2 17.20 -3.25 -1.10
CA SER A 2 17.14 -1.93 -0.46
C SER A 2 16.17 -1.97 0.70
N ASP A 3 16.65 -1.63 1.90
CA ASP A 3 15.79 -1.50 3.07
C ASP A 3 15.44 -0.03 3.35
N ILE A 4 15.65 0.82 2.34
CA ILE A 4 15.38 2.25 2.48
C ILE A 4 13.89 2.49 2.36
N ILE A 5 13.32 3.15 3.36
CA ILE A 5 11.92 3.56 3.32
C ILE A 5 11.82 4.85 2.52
N GLU A 6 11.00 4.81 1.47
CA GLU A 6 10.65 5.97 0.68
C GLU A 6 9.33 6.54 1.18
N HIS A 7 9.11 7.82 0.97
CA HIS A 7 7.85 8.47 1.33
C HIS A 7 7.23 9.06 0.07
N HIS A 8 6.01 8.65 -0.21
CA HIS A 8 5.29 9.10 -1.39
C HIS A 8 3.90 9.59 -1.02
N ALA A 9 3.42 10.61 -1.73
CA ALA A 9 2.02 11.02 -1.59
C ALA A 9 1.12 9.85 -2.00
N PRO A 10 0.04 9.58 -1.25
CA PRO A 10 -0.86 8.48 -1.61
C PRO A 10 -1.38 8.56 -3.04
N SER A 11 -1.59 9.77 -3.57
CA SER A 11 -2.06 9.98 -4.94
C SER A 11 -1.05 9.58 -6.01
N MET A 12 0.22 9.44 -5.64
CA MET A 12 1.29 9.03 -6.57
C MET A 12 1.41 7.52 -6.68
N LEU A 13 0.70 6.77 -5.87
CA LEU A 13 0.74 5.32 -5.86
C LEU A 13 -0.41 4.77 -6.70
N LYS A 14 -0.11 3.78 -7.52
CA LYS A 14 -1.08 3.20 -8.45
C LYS A 14 -1.65 1.91 -7.87
N PRO A 15 -2.97 1.72 -7.89
CA PRO A 15 -3.53 0.44 -7.48
C PRO A 15 -3.16 -0.64 -8.49
N TRP A 16 -3.09 -1.89 -8.03
CA TRP A 16 -2.92 -3.03 -8.91
C TRP A 16 -4.16 -3.16 -9.78
N ALA A 17 -3.97 -3.21 -11.12
CA ALA A 17 -5.07 -3.10 -12.08
C ALA A 17 -6.17 -4.15 -11.90
N ASN A 18 -5.79 -5.36 -11.50
CA ASN A 18 -6.73 -6.47 -11.33
C ASN A 18 -6.97 -6.80 -9.85
N ASN A 19 -6.78 -5.83 -8.97
CA ASN A 19 -7.03 -6.04 -7.56
C ASN A 19 -8.53 -6.15 -7.32
N ALA A 20 -9.01 -7.37 -7.07
CA ALA A 20 -10.42 -7.64 -6.86
C ALA A 20 -10.89 -7.27 -5.45
N ARG A 21 -9.98 -7.04 -4.53
CA ARG A 21 -10.34 -6.76 -3.15
C ARG A 21 -10.78 -5.31 -3.00
N THR A 22 -12.00 -5.14 -2.51
CA THR A 22 -12.50 -3.82 -2.13
C THR A 22 -12.66 -3.77 -0.62
N HIS A 23 -12.48 -2.59 -0.06
CA HIS A 23 -12.62 -2.37 1.38
C HIS A 23 -13.91 -1.61 1.65
N SER A 24 -14.70 -2.10 2.62
CA SER A 24 -15.88 -1.39 3.06
C SER A 24 -15.49 -0.12 3.83
N LYS A 25 -16.41 0.81 3.98
CA LYS A 25 -16.18 2.00 4.79
C LYS A 25 -15.79 1.63 6.22
N LYS A 26 -16.42 0.58 6.76
CA LYS A 26 -16.11 0.11 8.11
C LYS A 26 -14.67 -0.38 8.20
N GLN A 27 -14.22 -1.17 7.22
CA GLN A 27 -12.86 -1.67 7.19
C GLN A 27 -11.85 -0.53 7.06
N LEU A 28 -12.12 0.42 6.17
CA LEU A 28 -11.23 1.58 6.01
C LEU A 28 -11.18 2.42 7.28
N GLY A 29 -12.32 2.58 7.97
CA GLY A 29 -12.34 3.27 9.25
C GLY A 29 -11.49 2.60 10.30
N GLN A 30 -11.54 1.26 10.36
CA GLN A 30 -10.71 0.50 11.29
C GLN A 30 -9.21 0.64 10.98
N ILE A 31 -8.86 0.60 9.70
CA ILE A 31 -7.46 0.81 9.28
C ILE A 31 -7.02 2.22 9.61
N ALA A 32 -7.85 3.22 9.35
CA ALA A 32 -7.55 4.61 9.65
C ALA A 32 -7.34 4.82 11.15
N ASP A 33 -8.21 4.23 11.98
CA ASP A 33 -8.07 4.32 13.43
C ASP A 33 -6.74 3.70 13.90
N SER A 34 -6.36 2.57 13.32
CA SER A 34 -5.10 1.92 13.63
C SER A 34 -3.91 2.80 13.27
N ILE A 35 -3.97 3.45 12.10
CA ILE A 35 -2.91 4.35 11.66
C ILE A 35 -2.80 5.54 12.61
N GLU A 36 -3.93 6.11 13.06
CA GLU A 36 -3.91 7.23 13.99
C GLU A 36 -3.33 6.83 15.34
N LEU A 37 -3.63 5.62 15.82
CA LEU A 37 -3.16 5.18 17.12
C LEU A 37 -1.70 4.73 17.11
N PHE A 38 -1.29 4.01 16.08
CA PHE A 38 0.01 3.32 16.06
C PHE A 38 0.94 3.79 14.96
N GLY A 39 0.47 4.65 14.06
CA GLY A 39 1.20 5.01 12.86
C GLY A 39 1.20 3.87 11.85
N PHE A 40 2.00 4.02 10.80
CA PHE A 40 2.20 2.96 9.81
C PHE A 40 3.15 1.91 10.39
N THR A 41 2.60 0.81 10.88
CA THR A 41 3.42 -0.27 11.45
C THR A 41 4.13 -1.08 10.37
N ASN A 42 3.56 -1.13 9.16
CA ASN A 42 4.18 -1.79 8.01
C ASN A 42 4.17 -0.84 6.82
N PRO A 43 5.28 -0.72 6.08
CA PRO A 43 5.28 0.13 4.88
C PRO A 43 4.41 -0.47 3.78
N VAL A 44 3.99 0.38 2.86
CA VAL A 44 3.32 -0.04 1.62
C VAL A 44 4.38 -0.63 0.71
N LEU A 45 4.14 -1.80 0.13
CA LEU A 45 5.07 -2.39 -0.84
C LEU A 45 4.68 -1.94 -2.23
N ILE A 46 5.66 -1.41 -2.97
CA ILE A 46 5.45 -0.88 -4.32
C ILE A 46 6.49 -1.48 -5.27
N ASP A 47 6.15 -1.53 -6.56
CA ASP A 47 7.09 -1.97 -7.59
C ASP A 47 7.87 -0.78 -8.16
N LYS A 48 8.64 -1.04 -9.22
CA LYS A 48 9.46 -0.01 -9.86
C LYS A 48 8.65 1.15 -10.43
N ASP A 49 7.38 0.92 -10.73
CA ASP A 49 6.49 1.91 -11.36
C ASP A 49 5.52 2.54 -10.35
N ASN A 50 5.77 2.38 -9.06
CA ASN A 50 4.91 2.85 -7.97
C ASN A 50 3.55 2.16 -7.93
N THR A 51 3.45 0.97 -8.49
CA THR A 51 2.25 0.16 -8.38
C THR A 51 2.24 -0.56 -7.04
N ILE A 52 1.12 -0.51 -6.34
CA ILE A 52 0.99 -1.09 -5.02
C ILE A 52 0.93 -2.61 -5.12
N LEU A 53 1.84 -3.29 -4.40
CA LEU A 53 1.86 -4.74 -4.28
C LEU A 53 1.19 -5.22 -3.00
N ALA A 54 1.33 -4.46 -1.92
CA ALA A 54 0.68 -4.73 -0.65
C ALA A 54 0.39 -3.42 0.07
N GLY A 55 -0.76 -3.34 0.70
CA GLY A 55 -1.15 -2.16 1.48
C GLY A 55 -2.18 -1.27 0.81
N HIS A 56 -2.98 -1.80 -0.12
CA HIS A 56 -4.04 -1.03 -0.79
C HIS A 56 -4.97 -0.36 0.22
N GLY A 57 -5.41 -1.10 1.25
CA GLY A 57 -6.29 -0.56 2.28
C GLY A 57 -5.63 0.55 3.09
N ARG A 58 -4.34 0.40 3.39
CA ARG A 58 -3.60 1.42 4.13
C ARG A 58 -3.46 2.70 3.31
N VAL A 59 -3.23 2.58 1.99
CA VAL A 59 -3.16 3.75 1.11
C VAL A 59 -4.50 4.48 1.07
N GLU A 60 -5.61 3.75 0.93
CA GLU A 60 -6.93 4.35 0.94
C GLU A 60 -7.25 5.01 2.27
N ALA A 61 -6.90 4.36 3.38
CA ALA A 61 -7.09 4.94 4.71
C ALA A 61 -6.27 6.22 4.88
N ALA A 62 -5.04 6.23 4.37
CA ALA A 62 -4.20 7.42 4.40
C ALA A 62 -4.82 8.58 3.63
N LYS A 63 -5.48 8.30 2.51
CA LYS A 63 -6.22 9.33 1.77
C LYS A 63 -7.36 9.91 2.60
N LEU A 64 -8.09 9.05 3.31
CA LEU A 64 -9.16 9.51 4.20
C LEU A 64 -8.63 10.39 5.32
N LEU A 65 -7.45 10.07 5.84
CA LEU A 65 -6.81 10.85 6.89
C LEU A 65 -6.10 12.09 6.35
N LYS A 66 -6.09 12.28 5.04
CA LYS A 66 -5.42 13.41 4.36
C LYS A 66 -3.93 13.48 4.71
N MET A 67 -3.28 12.33 4.77
CA MET A 67 -1.85 12.25 5.02
C MET A 67 -1.08 12.76 3.81
N ASP A 68 -0.03 13.54 4.06
CA ASP A 68 0.81 14.07 2.99
C ASP A 68 1.60 12.97 2.29
N THR A 69 2.15 12.04 3.07
CA THR A 69 2.94 10.94 2.54
C THR A 69 2.68 9.66 3.32
N VAL A 70 3.00 8.53 2.69
CA VAL A 70 2.99 7.23 3.34
C VAL A 70 4.34 6.55 3.15
N PRO A 71 4.79 5.76 4.12
CA PRO A 71 6.06 5.03 3.99
C PRO A 71 5.91 3.87 3.02
N CYS A 72 6.88 3.73 2.13
CA CYS A 72 6.86 2.71 1.08
C CYS A 72 8.18 1.98 1.03
N LEU A 73 8.11 0.70 0.71
CA LEU A 73 9.29 -0.12 0.46
C LEU A 73 9.21 -0.62 -0.98
N ARG A 74 10.25 -0.32 -1.75
CA ARG A 74 10.26 -0.65 -3.19
C ARG A 74 10.79 -2.05 -3.41
N GLN A 75 10.04 -2.82 -4.22
CA GLN A 75 10.43 -4.16 -4.66
C GLN A 75 10.59 -4.09 -6.18
N ASP A 76 11.81 -3.83 -6.64
CA ASP A 76 12.07 -3.58 -8.06
C ASP A 76 12.60 -4.80 -8.81
N GLN A 77 12.76 -5.94 -8.13
CA GLN A 77 13.34 -7.14 -8.73
C GLN A 77 12.33 -8.28 -8.90
N MET A 78 11.07 -8.05 -8.61
CA MET A 78 10.05 -9.08 -8.80
C MET A 78 9.67 -9.20 -10.28
N THR A 79 9.52 -10.45 -10.74
CA THR A 79 8.93 -10.70 -12.05
C THR A 79 7.43 -10.41 -12.02
N ASP A 80 6.81 -10.27 -13.19
CA ASP A 80 5.37 -10.04 -13.27
C ASP A 80 4.57 -11.15 -12.60
N ASP A 81 5.00 -12.40 -12.75
CA ASP A 81 4.34 -13.54 -12.11
C ASP A 81 4.46 -13.46 -10.59
N GLN A 82 5.63 -13.09 -10.08
CA GLN A 82 5.84 -12.91 -8.64
C GLN A 82 4.97 -11.79 -8.08
N LYS A 83 4.84 -10.68 -8.82
CA LYS A 83 3.99 -9.58 -8.41
C LYS A 83 2.53 -10.02 -8.30
N ARG A 84 2.02 -10.74 -9.30
CA ARG A 84 0.65 -11.25 -9.27
C ARG A 84 0.42 -12.17 -8.09
N ALA A 85 1.35 -13.08 -7.85
CA ALA A 85 1.26 -14.00 -6.72
C ALA A 85 1.27 -13.26 -5.39
N TYR A 86 2.11 -12.24 -5.28
CA TYR A 86 2.20 -11.45 -4.05
C TYR A 86 0.91 -10.69 -3.78
N VAL A 87 0.36 -10.04 -4.80
CA VAL A 87 -0.90 -9.30 -4.65
C VAL A 87 -2.04 -10.22 -4.22
N LEU A 88 -2.11 -11.42 -4.83
CA LEU A 88 -3.13 -12.39 -4.45
C LEU A 88 -2.97 -12.85 -3.00
N ALA A 89 -1.74 -13.06 -2.56
CA ALA A 89 -1.48 -13.51 -1.18
C ALA A 89 -1.82 -12.43 -0.17
N ASP A 90 -1.66 -11.15 -0.52
CA ASP A 90 -1.94 -10.04 0.37
C ASP A 90 -3.45 -9.78 0.54
N ASN A 91 -4.23 -10.19 -0.43
CA ASN A 91 -5.68 -9.96 -0.39
C ASN A 91 -6.40 -10.88 0.61
#